data_8c2b4a088dc0314e46d743f165407fb9
#
_entry.id   8c2b4a088dc0314e46d743f165407fb9
#
_cell.length_a   1.000
_cell.length_b   1.000
_cell.length_c   1.000
_cell.angle_alpha   90.00
_cell.angle_beta   90.00
_cell.angle_gamma   90.00
#
_symmetry.space_group_name_H-M   'P 1'
#
loop_
_entity.id
_entity.type
_entity.pdbx_description
1 polymer ?
#
loop_
_entity_poly.entity_id
_entity_poly.type
_entity_poly.pdbx_seq_one_letter_code
_entity_poly.pdbx_strand_id
1 'polypeptide(L)'
;MKLGIATMLVLVNVAYAGPDADAVMRSAPACDAARAHCFKIQLHVTRDTNFVVTPEWIAAKVDAAARLFEPLDTTFELAGVDELPAKFARVATRADRNAIANGRLGGTTLHVFVVAKLDDVDHAGDEIRGVTWHAHDTTYIILSSIAPERTLAHELGHFFGLPHSTYAISIMNKTPRDEPPPEDRRFADEEIEAMRRVIKRMAR
;
A
#
# COMPACT_ATOMS: atom_id res chain seq x y z
N MET A 1 23.03 -53.57 8.78
CA MET A 1 22.14 -52.55 8.23
C MET A 1 22.39 -51.22 8.97
N LYS A 2 23.04 -50.25 8.29
CA LYS A 2 23.29 -48.91 8.86
C LYS A 2 22.24 -47.97 8.24
N LEU A 3 21.30 -47.46 9.06
CA LEU A 3 20.36 -46.42 8.64
C LEU A 3 21.11 -45.07 8.64
N GLY A 4 21.27 -44.49 7.48
CA GLY A 4 21.78 -43.13 7.35
C GLY A 4 20.61 -42.15 7.54
N ILE A 5 20.71 -41.28 8.54
CA ILE A 5 19.77 -40.17 8.75
C ILE A 5 20.20 -39.03 7.80
N ALA A 6 19.42 -38.77 6.78
CA ALA A 6 19.59 -37.58 5.92
C ALA A 6 19.04 -36.35 6.64
N THR A 7 19.94 -35.49 7.10
CA THR A 7 19.56 -34.17 7.66
C THR A 7 19.23 -33.25 6.50
N MET A 8 17.95 -32.92 6.34
CA MET A 8 17.46 -31.96 5.35
C MET A 8 17.74 -30.55 5.88
N LEU A 9 18.74 -29.89 5.29
CA LEU A 9 19.04 -28.48 5.59
C LEU A 9 17.96 -27.60 4.93
N VAL A 10 17.03 -27.06 5.72
CA VAL A 10 16.09 -26.03 5.27
C VAL A 10 16.85 -24.71 5.22
N LEU A 11 17.24 -24.27 4.02
CA LEU A 11 17.76 -22.93 3.79
C LEU A 11 16.60 -21.94 3.93
N VAL A 12 16.47 -21.33 5.10
CA VAL A 12 15.64 -20.15 5.28
C VAL A 12 16.34 -19.01 4.54
N ASN A 13 15.83 -18.62 3.38
CA ASN A 13 16.26 -17.38 2.72
C ASN A 13 15.79 -16.20 3.59
N VAL A 14 16.65 -15.74 4.49
CA VAL A 14 16.51 -14.44 5.12
C VAL A 14 16.85 -13.42 4.03
N ALA A 15 15.84 -12.81 3.44
CA ALA A 15 16.04 -11.67 2.56
C ALA A 15 16.75 -10.58 3.39
N TYR A 16 18.01 -10.30 3.03
CA TYR A 16 18.78 -9.23 3.67
C TYR A 16 18.16 -7.91 3.21
N ALA A 17 17.41 -7.26 4.08
CA ALA A 17 16.93 -5.90 3.82
C ALA A 17 18.15 -4.99 3.67
N GLY A 18 18.27 -4.29 2.53
CA GLY A 18 19.36 -3.35 2.31
C GLY A 18 19.22 -2.12 3.23
N PRO A 19 20.23 -1.27 3.34
CA PRO A 19 20.25 -0.11 4.25
C PRO A 19 19.06 0.83 4.08
N ASP A 20 18.49 0.91 2.88
CA ASP A 20 17.30 1.73 2.62
C ASP A 20 16.04 1.12 3.23
N ALA A 21 15.89 -0.22 3.19
CA ALA A 21 14.75 -0.90 3.82
C ALA A 21 14.75 -0.72 5.34
N ASP A 22 15.92 -0.81 5.98
CA ASP A 22 16.06 -0.54 7.40
C ASP A 22 15.73 0.93 7.76
N ALA A 23 16.12 1.88 6.90
CA ALA A 23 15.80 3.29 7.08
C ALA A 23 14.28 3.53 6.98
N VAL A 24 13.62 2.90 6.02
CA VAL A 24 12.15 2.94 5.87
C VAL A 24 11.46 2.38 7.11
N MET A 25 11.88 1.21 7.58
CA MET A 25 11.28 0.58 8.78
C MET A 25 11.44 1.44 10.03
N ARG A 26 12.59 2.15 10.19
CA ARG A 26 12.80 3.05 11.33
C ARG A 26 12.00 4.35 11.25
N SER A 27 11.69 4.83 10.06
CA SER A 27 10.96 6.10 9.85
C SER A 27 9.45 5.94 9.89
N ALA A 28 8.95 4.74 9.63
CA ALA A 28 7.51 4.48 9.59
C ALA A 28 6.91 4.45 11.00
N PRO A 29 5.66 4.95 11.17
CA PRO A 29 4.97 4.87 12.44
C PRO A 29 4.67 3.42 12.82
N ALA A 30 4.69 3.15 14.12
CA ALA A 30 4.12 1.92 14.69
C ALA A 30 2.62 2.08 14.89
N CYS A 31 1.92 0.95 15.01
CA CYS A 31 0.52 0.97 15.41
C CYS A 31 0.32 1.62 16.77
N ASP A 32 -0.68 2.48 16.86
CA ASP A 32 -1.14 3.04 18.12
C ASP A 32 -1.93 1.97 18.89
N ALA A 33 -1.40 1.55 20.03
CA ALA A 33 -2.04 0.54 20.89
C ALA A 33 -3.41 0.98 21.47
N ALA A 34 -3.75 2.27 21.41
CA ALA A 34 -5.05 2.78 21.79
C ALA A 34 -6.12 2.54 20.73
N ARG A 35 -5.75 2.14 19.51
CA ARG A 35 -6.68 1.88 18.41
C ARG A 35 -7.13 0.43 18.37
N ALA A 36 -8.41 0.20 18.03
CA ALA A 36 -8.98 -1.13 17.97
C ALA A 36 -8.42 -2.01 16.85
N HIS A 37 -7.99 -1.37 15.75
CA HIS A 37 -7.53 -2.08 14.56
C HIS A 37 -6.15 -1.60 14.13
N CYS A 38 -5.21 -2.56 14.02
CA CYS A 38 -3.89 -2.35 13.45
C CYS A 38 -3.74 -3.21 12.19
N PHE A 39 -3.57 -2.60 11.04
CA PHE A 39 -3.28 -3.31 9.80
C PHE A 39 -1.79 -3.24 9.46
N LYS A 40 -1.24 -4.40 9.14
CA LYS A 40 0.16 -4.53 8.75
C LYS A 40 0.31 -4.40 7.24
N ILE A 41 1.25 -3.56 6.81
CA ILE A 41 1.57 -3.32 5.40
C ILE A 41 2.89 -4.01 5.08
N GLN A 42 2.88 -4.94 4.12
CA GLN A 42 4.09 -5.40 3.45
C GLN A 42 4.36 -4.46 2.28
N LEU A 43 5.44 -3.71 2.37
CA LEU A 43 5.84 -2.74 1.36
C LEU A 43 6.82 -3.40 0.38
N HIS A 44 6.63 -3.16 -0.92
CA HIS A 44 7.53 -3.60 -1.99
C HIS A 44 7.98 -2.37 -2.78
N VAL A 45 9.25 -2.00 -2.70
CA VAL A 45 9.76 -0.76 -3.31
C VAL A 45 10.72 -1.08 -4.43
N THR A 46 10.47 -0.51 -5.62
CA THR A 46 11.38 -0.67 -6.74
C THR A 46 12.73 -0.04 -6.42
N ARG A 47 13.78 -0.82 -6.72
CA ARG A 47 15.17 -0.42 -6.61
C ARG A 47 15.86 -0.50 -7.96
N ASP A 48 16.54 0.57 -8.32
CA ASP A 48 17.58 0.57 -9.34
C ASP A 48 18.93 0.69 -8.61
N THR A 49 19.56 1.84 -8.57
CA THR A 49 20.72 2.09 -7.67
C THR A 49 20.24 2.32 -6.24
N ASN A 50 19.17 3.10 -6.07
CA ASN A 50 18.50 3.39 -4.80
C ASN A 50 17.00 3.08 -4.92
N PHE A 51 16.27 3.13 -3.82
CA PHE A 51 14.81 3.12 -3.87
C PHE A 51 14.30 4.31 -4.68
N VAL A 52 13.21 4.11 -5.42
CA VAL A 52 12.57 5.15 -6.25
C VAL A 52 11.92 6.28 -5.42
N VAL A 53 11.87 6.10 -4.10
CA VAL A 53 11.34 7.08 -3.13
C VAL A 53 12.19 7.06 -1.86
N THR A 54 12.10 8.12 -1.05
CA THR A 54 12.83 8.22 0.23
C THR A 54 12.03 7.60 1.40
N PRO A 55 12.70 7.26 2.53
CA PRO A 55 12.02 6.83 3.74
C PRO A 55 10.95 7.81 4.23
N GLU A 56 11.22 9.12 4.17
CA GLU A 56 10.30 10.18 4.60
C GLU A 56 9.05 10.23 3.71
N TRP A 57 9.21 9.99 2.40
CA TRP A 57 8.09 9.90 1.47
C TRP A 57 7.12 8.76 1.86
N ILE A 58 7.65 7.62 2.29
CA ILE A 58 6.86 6.47 2.74
C ILE A 58 6.20 6.78 4.09
N ALA A 59 6.97 7.27 5.06
CA ALA A 59 6.48 7.61 6.39
C ALA A 59 5.31 8.60 6.32
N ALA A 60 5.44 9.67 5.53
CA ALA A 60 4.38 10.68 5.36
C ALA A 60 3.06 10.06 4.87
N LYS A 61 3.10 9.04 3.99
CA LYS A 61 1.88 8.37 3.50
C LYS A 61 1.23 7.46 4.52
N VAL A 62 2.04 6.74 5.30
CA VAL A 62 1.52 5.89 6.38
C VAL A 62 0.92 6.75 7.48
N ASP A 63 1.56 7.87 7.84
CA ASP A 63 1.05 8.85 8.79
C ASP A 63 -0.27 9.48 8.31
N ALA A 64 -0.34 9.89 7.05
CA ALA A 64 -1.57 10.45 6.48
C ALA A 64 -2.71 9.43 6.48
N ALA A 65 -2.41 8.16 6.18
CA ALA A 65 -3.38 7.08 6.26
C ALA A 65 -3.87 6.90 7.70
N ALA A 66 -2.97 6.85 8.68
CA ALA A 66 -3.33 6.70 10.10
C ALA A 66 -4.25 7.85 10.57
N ARG A 67 -3.93 9.11 10.22
CA ARG A 67 -4.78 10.27 10.55
C ARG A 67 -6.17 10.20 9.91
N LEU A 68 -6.25 9.82 8.62
CA LEU A 68 -7.52 9.77 7.89
C LEU A 68 -8.40 8.60 8.30
N PHE A 69 -7.81 7.52 8.83
CA PHE A 69 -8.52 6.35 9.34
C PHE A 69 -8.80 6.42 10.85
N GLU A 70 -8.40 7.49 11.53
CA GLU A 70 -8.70 7.71 12.94
C GLU A 70 -10.18 7.56 13.31
N PRO A 71 -11.17 8.11 12.53
CA PRO A 71 -12.59 7.93 12.82
C PRO A 71 -13.08 6.47 12.73
N LEU A 72 -12.25 5.60 12.16
CA LEU A 72 -12.50 4.15 12.05
C LEU A 72 -11.80 3.34 13.15
N ASP A 73 -11.16 4.03 14.11
CA ASP A 73 -10.36 3.40 15.17
C ASP A 73 -9.27 2.46 14.61
N THR A 74 -8.66 2.89 13.50
CA THR A 74 -7.76 2.08 12.67
C THR A 74 -6.43 2.79 12.46
N THR A 75 -5.35 2.04 12.58
CA THR A 75 -3.99 2.49 12.30
C THR A 75 -3.22 1.48 11.46
N PHE A 76 -2.02 1.87 10.99
CA PHE A 76 -1.20 1.07 10.09
C PHE A 76 0.25 1.06 10.54
N GLU A 77 0.93 -0.07 10.37
CA GLU A 77 2.37 -0.20 10.55
C GLU A 77 2.98 -1.01 9.41
N LEU A 78 4.28 -0.84 9.17
CA LEU A 78 4.99 -1.68 8.22
C LEU A 78 5.33 -3.04 8.88
N ALA A 79 4.96 -4.14 8.22
CA ALA A 79 5.39 -5.49 8.58
C ALA A 79 6.79 -5.78 8.04
N GLY A 80 7.14 -5.19 6.91
CA GLY A 80 8.42 -5.36 6.26
C GLY A 80 8.52 -4.54 4.98
N VAL A 81 9.74 -4.49 4.44
CA VAL A 81 10.07 -3.81 3.18
C VAL A 81 10.87 -4.76 2.31
N ASP A 82 10.34 -5.09 1.14
CA ASP A 82 11.00 -5.88 0.11
C ASP A 82 11.47 -5.00 -1.05
N GLU A 83 12.60 -5.37 -1.64
CA GLU A 83 13.09 -4.73 -2.84
C GLU A 83 12.45 -5.34 -4.08
N LEU A 84 11.93 -4.50 -4.97
CA LEU A 84 11.51 -4.90 -6.30
C LEU A 84 12.61 -4.64 -7.31
N PRO A 85 12.87 -5.59 -8.25
CA PRO A 85 13.81 -5.38 -9.33
C PRO A 85 13.47 -4.15 -10.19
N ALA A 86 14.50 -3.48 -10.73
CA ALA A 86 14.38 -2.28 -11.58
C ALA A 86 13.44 -2.46 -12.80
N LYS A 87 13.27 -3.69 -13.30
CA LYS A 87 12.30 -3.98 -14.38
C LYS A 87 10.85 -3.58 -14.05
N PHE A 88 10.52 -3.44 -12.77
CA PHE A 88 9.22 -2.96 -12.30
C PHE A 88 9.19 -1.46 -12.02
N ALA A 89 10.25 -0.71 -12.38
CA ALA A 89 10.25 0.75 -12.21
C ALA A 89 9.11 1.44 -12.98
N ARG A 90 8.71 0.87 -14.11
CA ARG A 90 7.53 1.32 -14.85
C ARG A 90 6.53 0.17 -14.96
N VAL A 91 5.28 0.45 -14.59
CA VAL A 91 4.12 -0.42 -14.73
C VAL A 91 3.18 0.23 -15.74
N ALA A 92 3.20 -0.28 -16.98
CA ALA A 92 2.54 0.36 -18.10
C ALA A 92 1.24 -0.32 -18.54
N THR A 93 1.08 -1.60 -18.23
CA THR A 93 -0.03 -2.42 -18.73
C THR A 93 -0.75 -3.15 -17.60
N ARG A 94 -1.95 -3.69 -17.88
CA ARG A 94 -2.66 -4.58 -16.96
C ARG A 94 -1.84 -5.84 -16.66
N ALA A 95 -1.10 -6.35 -17.65
CA ALA A 95 -0.21 -7.49 -17.47
C ALA A 95 0.95 -7.16 -16.50
N ASP A 96 1.54 -5.96 -16.58
CA ASP A 96 2.57 -5.51 -15.65
C ASP A 96 2.02 -5.38 -14.23
N ARG A 97 0.80 -4.84 -14.09
CA ARG A 97 0.12 -4.77 -12.77
C ARG A 97 -0.03 -6.16 -12.16
N ASN A 98 -0.42 -7.17 -12.94
CA ASN A 98 -0.51 -8.55 -12.46
C ASN A 98 0.88 -9.14 -12.16
N ALA A 99 1.86 -8.89 -13.03
CA ALA A 99 3.20 -9.48 -12.90
C ALA A 99 3.97 -8.98 -11.67
N ILE A 100 3.76 -7.73 -11.25
CA ILE A 100 4.45 -7.15 -10.08
C ILE A 100 4.13 -7.91 -8.79
N ALA A 101 2.94 -8.49 -8.69
CA ALA A 101 2.46 -9.22 -7.52
C ALA A 101 2.83 -10.71 -7.52
N ASN A 102 3.28 -11.26 -8.65
CA ASN A 102 3.55 -12.69 -8.78
C ASN A 102 4.58 -13.19 -7.76
N GLY A 103 4.16 -14.16 -6.93
CA GLY A 103 4.99 -14.80 -5.90
C GLY A 103 5.34 -13.90 -4.70
N ARG A 104 4.66 -12.73 -4.57
CA ARG A 104 4.92 -11.76 -3.49
C ARG A 104 3.75 -11.58 -2.54
N LEU A 105 2.57 -12.01 -2.94
CA LEU A 105 1.38 -11.92 -2.09
C LEU A 105 1.32 -13.13 -1.16
N GLY A 106 1.09 -12.87 0.12
CA GLY A 106 0.95 -13.93 1.12
C GLY A 106 0.65 -13.38 2.51
N GLY A 107 0.23 -14.27 3.41
CA GLY A 107 -0.09 -13.87 4.78
C GLY A 107 -1.38 -13.05 4.88
N THR A 108 -1.49 -12.31 5.96
CA THR A 108 -2.64 -11.44 6.29
C THR A 108 -2.31 -9.96 6.17
N THR A 109 -1.21 -9.61 5.52
CA THR A 109 -0.74 -8.24 5.35
C THR A 109 -1.38 -7.57 4.13
N LEU A 110 -1.51 -6.26 4.19
CA LEU A 110 -1.84 -5.43 3.03
C LEU A 110 -0.58 -5.26 2.18
N HIS A 111 -0.62 -5.61 0.91
CA HIS A 111 0.53 -5.46 0.02
C HIS A 111 0.46 -4.12 -0.71
N VAL A 112 1.53 -3.31 -0.59
CA VAL A 112 1.68 -2.01 -1.27
C VAL A 112 2.97 -2.03 -2.09
N PHE A 113 2.84 -1.81 -3.38
CA PHE A 113 3.94 -1.74 -4.33
C PHE A 113 4.24 -0.29 -4.68
N VAL A 114 5.50 0.11 -4.65
CA VAL A 114 5.93 1.47 -5.01
C VAL A 114 6.83 1.41 -6.23
N VAL A 115 6.42 2.11 -7.29
CA VAL A 115 7.10 2.12 -8.59
C VAL A 115 7.49 3.55 -8.98
N ALA A 116 8.47 3.72 -9.87
CA ALA A 116 8.85 5.03 -10.34
C ALA A 116 7.74 5.66 -11.20
N LYS A 117 7.11 4.85 -12.06
CA LYS A 117 6.06 5.31 -12.97
C LYS A 117 4.92 4.29 -13.07
N LEU A 118 3.69 4.79 -13.00
CA LEU A 118 2.46 4.00 -13.15
C LEU A 118 1.59 4.62 -14.25
N ASP A 119 1.54 3.96 -15.40
CA ASP A 119 0.76 4.48 -16.54
C ASP A 119 -0.74 4.19 -16.35
N ASP A 120 -1.58 5.10 -16.84
CA ASP A 120 -3.01 4.84 -16.95
C ASP A 120 -3.26 3.82 -18.07
N VAL A 121 -3.90 2.69 -17.71
CA VAL A 121 -4.17 1.61 -18.66
C VAL A 121 -5.43 1.85 -19.50
N ASP A 122 -6.21 2.87 -19.17
CA ASP A 122 -7.43 3.26 -19.85
C ASP A 122 -7.23 4.52 -20.71
N HIS A 123 -6.22 5.35 -20.38
CA HIS A 123 -5.88 6.58 -21.11
C HIS A 123 -4.38 6.58 -21.45
N ALA A 124 -4.08 6.23 -22.70
CA ALA A 124 -2.70 6.11 -23.17
C ALA A 124 -1.96 7.46 -23.10
N GLY A 125 -0.78 7.47 -22.48
CA GLY A 125 0.06 8.65 -22.32
C GLY A 125 -0.08 9.33 -20.95
N ASP A 126 -1.12 9.02 -20.19
CA ASP A 126 -1.33 9.56 -18.86
C ASP A 126 -0.61 8.70 -17.79
N GLU A 127 -0.26 9.35 -16.70
CA GLU A 127 0.31 8.72 -15.51
C GLU A 127 -0.65 8.89 -14.33
N ILE A 128 -0.89 7.80 -13.59
CA ILE A 128 -1.70 7.83 -12.38
C ILE A 128 -0.84 7.74 -11.11
N ARG A 129 -1.37 8.24 -10.01
CA ARG A 129 -0.69 8.36 -8.72
C ARG A 129 -0.75 7.08 -7.90
N GLY A 130 -1.84 6.34 -8.05
CA GLY A 130 -2.07 5.08 -7.37
C GLY A 130 -3.21 4.30 -8.00
N VAL A 131 -3.30 3.03 -7.63
CA VAL A 131 -4.42 2.15 -7.98
C VAL A 131 -4.54 1.02 -6.97
N THR A 132 -5.75 0.74 -6.54
CA THR A 132 -6.11 -0.51 -5.87
C THR A 132 -6.46 -1.53 -6.94
N TRP A 133 -5.62 -2.56 -7.06
CA TRP A 133 -5.70 -3.54 -8.12
C TRP A 133 -6.24 -4.87 -7.62
N HIS A 134 -7.14 -5.45 -8.40
CA HIS A 134 -7.71 -6.77 -8.14
C HIS A 134 -7.18 -7.75 -9.19
N ALA A 135 -6.46 -8.77 -8.75
CA ALA A 135 -5.97 -9.85 -9.60
C ALA A 135 -6.37 -11.19 -8.98
N HIS A 136 -7.21 -11.92 -9.69
CA HIS A 136 -7.81 -13.15 -9.19
C HIS A 136 -8.54 -12.90 -7.86
N ASP A 137 -8.17 -13.60 -6.79
CA ASP A 137 -8.80 -13.50 -5.46
C ASP A 137 -8.03 -12.57 -4.51
N THR A 138 -7.09 -11.78 -5.04
CA THR A 138 -6.23 -10.90 -4.23
C THR A 138 -6.39 -9.43 -4.60
N THR A 139 -6.24 -8.57 -3.58
CA THR A 139 -6.27 -7.12 -3.73
C THR A 139 -4.99 -6.54 -3.17
N TYR A 140 -4.38 -5.61 -3.90
CA TYR A 140 -3.18 -4.90 -3.49
C TYR A 140 -3.16 -3.48 -4.07
N ILE A 141 -2.27 -2.65 -3.55
CA ILE A 141 -2.13 -1.25 -3.94
C ILE A 141 -0.83 -1.07 -4.71
N ILE A 142 -0.86 -0.27 -5.79
CA ILE A 142 0.34 0.19 -6.49
C ILE A 142 0.36 1.71 -6.42
N LEU A 143 1.48 2.29 -5.96
CA LEU A 143 1.72 3.72 -5.89
C LEU A 143 2.83 4.12 -6.84
N SER A 144 2.65 5.21 -7.56
CA SER A 144 3.71 5.89 -8.32
C SER A 144 4.54 6.80 -7.40
N SER A 145 5.82 7.02 -7.72
CA SER A 145 6.69 7.94 -6.98
C SER A 145 6.17 9.38 -6.92
N ILE A 146 5.31 9.78 -7.87
CA ILE A 146 4.67 11.10 -7.88
C ILE A 146 3.40 11.17 -7.03
N ALA A 147 3.03 10.10 -6.32
CA ALA A 147 1.82 10.06 -5.52
C ALA A 147 1.88 11.10 -4.39
N PRO A 148 0.87 12.00 -4.26
CA PRO A 148 0.73 12.88 -3.09
C PRO A 148 0.59 12.10 -1.78
N GLU A 149 0.76 12.80 -0.66
CA GLU A 149 0.75 12.22 0.69
C GLU A 149 -0.49 11.35 0.96
N ARG A 150 -1.67 11.83 0.58
CA ARG A 150 -2.95 11.16 0.86
C ARG A 150 -3.33 10.03 -0.10
N THR A 151 -2.51 9.76 -1.12
CA THR A 151 -2.85 8.75 -2.12
C THR A 151 -2.97 7.36 -1.48
N LEU A 152 -2.09 6.99 -0.54
CA LEU A 152 -2.21 5.71 0.15
C LEU A 152 -3.56 5.58 0.86
N ALA A 153 -4.01 6.62 1.57
CA ALA A 153 -5.31 6.61 2.24
C ALA A 153 -6.48 6.49 1.25
N HIS A 154 -6.40 7.14 0.08
CA HIS A 154 -7.38 7.01 -1.00
C HIS A 154 -7.45 5.55 -1.49
N GLU A 155 -6.31 4.94 -1.79
CA GLU A 155 -6.25 3.56 -2.26
C GLU A 155 -6.70 2.55 -1.18
N LEU A 156 -6.39 2.82 0.10
CA LEU A 156 -6.94 2.05 1.21
C LEU A 156 -8.46 2.18 1.31
N GLY A 157 -9.03 3.34 0.98
CA GLY A 157 -10.47 3.51 0.85
C GLY A 157 -11.06 2.51 -0.16
N HIS A 158 -10.45 2.38 -1.34
CA HIS A 158 -10.83 1.38 -2.33
C HIS A 158 -10.61 -0.05 -1.83
N PHE A 159 -9.49 -0.31 -1.15
CA PHE A 159 -9.18 -1.61 -0.56
C PHE A 159 -10.27 -2.04 0.45
N PHE A 160 -10.78 -1.11 1.23
CA PHE A 160 -11.90 -1.34 2.15
C PHE A 160 -13.29 -1.16 1.52
N GLY A 161 -13.37 -1.16 0.19
CA GLY A 161 -14.60 -1.31 -0.58
C GLY A 161 -15.29 -0.01 -0.99
N LEU A 162 -14.66 1.15 -0.85
CA LEU A 162 -15.23 2.40 -1.33
C LEU A 162 -15.07 2.55 -2.85
N PRO A 163 -16.10 2.93 -3.57
CA PRO A 163 -15.98 3.48 -4.92
C PRO A 163 -15.50 4.94 -4.87
N HIS A 164 -15.21 5.54 -6.03
CA HIS A 164 -15.14 7.00 -6.13
C HIS A 164 -16.49 7.61 -5.75
N SER A 165 -16.45 8.77 -5.12
CA SER A 165 -17.66 9.48 -4.66
C SER A 165 -17.76 10.89 -5.21
N THR A 166 -18.91 11.54 -4.99
CA THR A 166 -19.16 12.92 -5.36
C THR A 166 -19.19 13.87 -4.16
N TYR A 167 -18.96 13.35 -2.94
CA TYR A 167 -18.93 14.19 -1.74
C TYR A 167 -17.81 15.22 -1.82
N ALA A 168 -18.11 16.50 -1.66
CA ALA A 168 -17.12 17.56 -1.76
C ALA A 168 -15.97 17.39 -0.75
N ILE A 169 -16.28 16.93 0.47
CA ILE A 169 -15.30 16.70 1.54
C ILE A 169 -14.40 15.47 1.28
N SER A 170 -14.83 14.52 0.44
CA SER A 170 -14.22 13.23 0.36
C SER A 170 -12.89 13.20 -0.40
N ILE A 171 -11.90 12.51 0.15
CA ILE A 171 -10.66 12.14 -0.57
C ILE A 171 -10.95 11.14 -1.70
N MET A 172 -12.09 10.42 -1.68
CA MET A 172 -12.51 9.51 -2.77
C MET A 172 -13.09 10.25 -3.98
N ASN A 173 -13.33 11.57 -3.88
CA ASN A 173 -13.82 12.38 -4.97
C ASN A 173 -12.66 12.89 -5.83
N LYS A 174 -12.57 12.40 -7.09
CA LYS A 174 -11.55 12.82 -8.09
C LYS A 174 -11.91 14.09 -8.85
N THR A 175 -13.12 14.62 -8.71
CA THR A 175 -13.51 15.84 -9.43
C THR A 175 -12.64 17.00 -8.97
N PRO A 176 -11.99 17.74 -9.90
CA PRO A 176 -11.26 18.95 -9.56
C PRO A 176 -12.17 19.95 -8.84
N ARG A 177 -11.69 20.52 -7.73
CA ARG A 177 -12.41 21.49 -6.92
C ARG A 177 -11.46 22.27 -6.01
N ASP A 178 -11.83 23.51 -5.70
CA ASP A 178 -11.06 24.35 -4.80
C ASP A 178 -11.53 24.18 -3.35
N GLU A 179 -12.83 23.95 -3.13
CA GLU A 179 -13.43 23.80 -1.81
C GLU A 179 -13.98 22.38 -1.55
N PRO A 180 -13.73 21.81 -0.36
CA PRO A 180 -12.78 22.29 0.64
C PRO A 180 -11.34 22.12 0.13
N PRO A 181 -10.37 22.90 0.69
CA PRO A 181 -8.98 22.78 0.30
C PRO A 181 -8.43 21.36 0.60
N PRO A 182 -7.38 20.90 -0.12
CA PRO A 182 -6.90 19.53 -0.02
C PRO A 182 -6.61 19.04 1.40
N GLU A 183 -6.08 19.91 2.27
CA GLU A 183 -5.74 19.61 3.66
C GLU A 183 -6.95 19.28 4.54
N ASP A 184 -8.12 19.83 4.22
CA ASP A 184 -9.37 19.62 4.98
C ASP A 184 -10.17 18.42 4.49
N ARG A 185 -9.78 17.84 3.35
CA ARG A 185 -10.49 16.69 2.79
C ARG A 185 -10.24 15.45 3.63
N ARG A 186 -11.32 14.69 3.87
CA ARG A 186 -11.34 13.45 4.64
C ARG A 186 -12.35 12.49 4.04
N PHE A 187 -12.55 11.33 4.61
CA PHE A 187 -13.69 10.48 4.24
C PHE A 187 -15.01 11.13 4.70
N ALA A 188 -16.05 11.01 3.89
CA ALA A 188 -17.39 11.39 4.28
C ALA A 188 -17.96 10.41 5.33
N ASP A 189 -18.96 10.83 6.11
CA ASP A 189 -19.50 10.01 7.19
C ASP A 189 -20.11 8.71 6.67
N GLU A 190 -20.74 8.71 5.50
CA GLU A 190 -21.29 7.52 4.84
C GLU A 190 -20.19 6.56 4.40
N GLU A 191 -19.04 7.08 3.95
CA GLU A 191 -17.86 6.31 3.57
C GLU A 191 -17.24 5.64 4.80
N ILE A 192 -17.14 6.37 5.92
CA ILE A 192 -16.68 5.85 7.20
C ILE A 192 -17.56 4.68 7.64
N GLU A 193 -18.90 4.82 7.59
CA GLU A 193 -19.82 3.75 7.95
C GLU A 193 -19.72 2.53 7.02
N ALA A 194 -19.49 2.76 5.72
CA ALA A 194 -19.28 1.68 4.76
C ALA A 194 -18.00 0.89 5.08
N MET A 195 -16.88 1.58 5.28
CA MET A 195 -15.59 0.93 5.60
C MET A 195 -15.60 0.22 6.96
N ARG A 196 -16.28 0.79 7.98
CA ARG A 196 -16.37 0.18 9.31
C ARG A 196 -16.90 -1.25 9.28
N ARG A 197 -17.85 -1.54 8.40
CA ARG A 197 -18.40 -2.90 8.22
C ARG A 197 -17.38 -3.86 7.62
N VAL A 198 -16.54 -3.39 6.69
CA VAL A 198 -15.49 -4.20 6.05
C VAL A 198 -14.35 -4.46 7.05
N ILE A 199 -13.85 -3.41 7.71
CA ILE A 199 -12.77 -3.48 8.69
C ILE A 199 -13.11 -4.49 9.81
N LYS A 200 -14.31 -4.42 10.38
CA LYS A 200 -14.77 -5.38 11.41
C LYS A 200 -14.80 -6.83 10.93
N ARG A 201 -14.95 -7.09 9.64
CA ARG A 201 -14.91 -8.46 9.09
C ARG A 201 -13.48 -8.94 8.88
N MET A 202 -12.58 -8.05 8.48
CA MET A 202 -11.16 -8.39 8.23
C MET A 202 -10.34 -8.54 9.50
N ALA A 203 -10.73 -7.89 10.59
CA ALA A 203 -10.06 -7.93 11.88
C ALA A 203 -10.46 -9.15 12.77
N ARG A 204 -11.31 -10.04 12.26
CA ARG A 204 -11.71 -11.31 12.91
C ARG A 204 -10.81 -12.46 12.50
#